data_a678b02dabac1397a8b0c527c2f6dd7c
#
_entry.id   a678b02dabac1397a8b0c527c2f6dd7c
#
_cell.length_a   1.000
_cell.length_b   1.000
_cell.length_c   1.000
_cell.angle_alpha   90.00
_cell.angle_beta   90.00
_cell.angle_gamma   90.00
#
_symmetry.space_group_name_H-M   'P 1'
#
loop_
_entity.id
_entity.type
_entity.pdbx_description
1 polymer ?
#
loop_
_entity_poly.entity_id
_entity_poly.type
_entity_poly.pdbx_seq_one_letter_code
_entity_poly.pdbx_strand_id
1 'polypeptide(L)'
;MTKPIPSKARAVIIGGGVSGCSVAYHLARLGWTDVVLLERKQLTSGTTWHAAGLIGQLRASQNMTRLAKYSADLYVKLEAETGIGTGMRQCGSMTVALTEERKEEIYRQASLARAFDIDVREITVDEVKGLYPHLNTADVKAAVHLPLDGQCDPANIAMALAKGARQNGATVIENVKVTSVLTKDGRVTGVACEQNGETFTIETENVVNAAGMWGRTLADMSGVTLPLHACEHFYIVTEPIPNLARLPVLRVPDECTYYKEDAGKMLIGAFELKAKPWGMDGISEDFCFDQLPEDFDHFQPILENAINRMPMLETAGIHTFFNGPESFTPDDRYYLGEAPELKGYWVAAGYNSIGIVSSGGAGMALAQWMNDGEPPFDLWEVDIRRAQPFQKNRAYLKDRVSETLGLXXXXXXXXXXXXXXXXXXXXXXXXXXXXXSPAGSAPTGSPRKARSGNTAIRGSGRTGSRTRRKSTLPSATASVSST
;
A
#
# COMPACT_ATOMS: atom_id res chain seq x y z
N MET A 1 11.92 -25.46 -20.87
CA MET A 1 13.29 -25.37 -20.36
C MET A 1 13.48 -24.09 -19.60
N THR A 2 14.02 -24.17 -18.38
CA THR A 2 14.35 -23.00 -17.57
C THR A 2 15.59 -22.33 -18.15
N LYS A 3 15.53 -21.00 -18.29
CA LYS A 3 16.69 -20.23 -18.74
C LYS A 3 17.81 -20.34 -17.71
N PRO A 4 19.07 -20.44 -18.14
CA PRO A 4 20.18 -20.42 -17.19
C PRO A 4 20.30 -19.06 -16.52
N ILE A 5 20.91 -19.03 -15.34
CA ILE A 5 21.13 -17.78 -14.64
C ILE A 5 22.18 -16.97 -15.41
N PRO A 6 21.84 -15.76 -15.86
CA PRO A 6 22.82 -14.95 -16.60
C PRO A 6 23.88 -14.36 -15.67
N SER A 7 25.05 -14.07 -16.22
CA SER A 7 26.12 -13.38 -15.47
C SER A 7 25.96 -11.88 -15.47
N LYS A 8 25.07 -11.33 -16.29
CA LYS A 8 24.85 -9.89 -16.43
C LYS A 8 23.40 -9.64 -16.76
N ALA A 9 22.85 -8.57 -16.23
CA ALA A 9 21.47 -8.17 -16.48
C ALA A 9 21.36 -6.66 -16.50
N ARG A 10 20.36 -6.14 -17.23
CA ARG A 10 20.06 -4.72 -17.20
C ARG A 10 19.42 -4.34 -15.87
N ALA A 11 18.60 -5.22 -15.31
CA ALA A 11 18.01 -5.04 -13.98
C ALA A 11 17.85 -6.38 -13.29
N VAL A 12 18.09 -6.40 -11.98
CA VAL A 12 17.80 -7.55 -11.13
C VAL A 12 16.72 -7.14 -10.13
N ILE A 13 15.62 -7.86 -10.13
CA ILE A 13 14.50 -7.63 -9.22
C ILE A 13 14.60 -8.66 -8.09
N ILE A 14 14.63 -8.18 -6.86
CA ILE A 14 14.84 -9.00 -5.67
C ILE A 14 13.50 -9.18 -4.98
N GLY A 15 12.92 -10.36 -5.10
CA GLY A 15 11.64 -10.71 -4.51
C GLY A 15 10.59 -11.10 -5.52
N GLY A 16 9.98 -12.27 -5.31
CA GLY A 16 8.99 -12.87 -6.19
C GLY A 16 7.56 -12.81 -5.70
N GLY A 17 7.23 -11.80 -4.89
CA GLY A 17 5.84 -11.50 -4.56
C GLY A 17 5.17 -10.72 -5.67
N VAL A 18 3.95 -10.26 -5.41
CA VAL A 18 3.17 -9.56 -6.43
C VAL A 18 3.88 -8.29 -6.90
N SER A 19 4.57 -7.60 -5.99
CA SER A 19 5.26 -6.37 -6.34
C SER A 19 6.42 -6.62 -7.31
N GLY A 20 7.32 -7.55 -6.98
CA GLY A 20 8.44 -7.87 -7.87
C GLY A 20 7.98 -8.43 -9.21
N CYS A 21 6.97 -9.29 -9.19
CA CYS A 21 6.41 -9.84 -10.43
C CYS A 21 5.83 -8.73 -11.31
N SER A 22 5.19 -7.73 -10.71
CA SER A 22 4.64 -6.61 -11.46
C SER A 22 5.73 -5.75 -12.09
N VAL A 23 6.81 -5.48 -11.34
CA VAL A 23 7.92 -4.71 -11.90
C VAL A 23 8.53 -5.46 -13.10
N ALA A 24 8.78 -6.76 -12.94
CA ALA A 24 9.33 -7.57 -14.04
C ALA A 24 8.41 -7.56 -15.26
N TYR A 25 7.12 -7.75 -15.05
CA TYR A 25 6.11 -7.73 -16.09
C TYR A 25 6.18 -6.43 -16.89
N HIS A 26 6.20 -5.30 -16.18
CA HIS A 26 6.13 -4.01 -16.85
C HIS A 26 7.44 -3.62 -17.52
N LEU A 27 8.60 -3.96 -16.93
CA LEU A 27 9.88 -3.71 -17.58
C LEU A 27 9.96 -4.53 -18.87
N ALA A 28 9.56 -5.79 -18.83
CA ALA A 28 9.60 -6.64 -20.04
C ALA A 28 8.68 -6.09 -21.14
N ARG A 29 7.51 -5.57 -20.77
CA ARG A 29 6.61 -4.98 -21.75
C ARG A 29 7.16 -3.70 -22.36
N LEU A 30 8.04 -3.00 -21.62
CA LEU A 30 8.72 -1.82 -22.19
C LEU A 30 9.90 -2.19 -23.09
N GLY A 31 10.17 -3.49 -23.25
CA GLY A 31 11.23 -3.96 -24.12
C GLY A 31 12.55 -4.27 -23.42
N TRP A 32 12.56 -4.26 -22.11
CA TRP A 32 13.76 -4.67 -21.35
C TRP A 32 13.83 -6.19 -21.37
N THR A 33 14.68 -6.78 -22.21
CA THR A 33 14.73 -8.23 -22.38
C THR A 33 15.69 -8.93 -21.43
N ASP A 34 16.60 -8.18 -20.81
CA ASP A 34 17.60 -8.73 -19.89
C ASP A 34 17.26 -8.31 -18.45
N VAL A 35 16.06 -8.65 -18.03
CA VAL A 35 15.55 -8.46 -16.67
C VAL A 35 15.56 -9.83 -15.98
N VAL A 36 16.11 -9.89 -14.78
CA VAL A 36 16.16 -11.10 -13.96
C VAL A 36 15.46 -10.86 -12.66
N LEU A 37 14.47 -11.69 -12.35
CA LEU A 37 13.81 -11.68 -11.04
C LEU A 37 14.31 -12.89 -10.26
N LEU A 38 14.78 -12.64 -9.05
CA LEU A 38 15.31 -13.69 -8.16
C LEU A 38 14.45 -13.77 -6.90
N GLU A 39 13.96 -14.99 -6.63
CA GLU A 39 13.18 -15.28 -5.44
C GLU A 39 13.95 -16.28 -4.56
N ARG A 40 14.11 -15.95 -3.29
CA ARG A 40 14.92 -16.77 -2.39
C ARG A 40 14.31 -18.15 -2.13
N LYS A 41 12.99 -18.26 -2.17
CA LYS A 41 12.27 -19.53 -2.01
C LYS A 41 11.40 -19.77 -3.23
N GLN A 42 10.08 -19.59 -3.12
CA GLN A 42 9.15 -19.76 -4.23
C GLN A 42 8.38 -18.47 -4.44
N LEU A 43 7.95 -18.25 -5.67
CA LEU A 43 7.10 -17.10 -5.97
C LEU A 43 5.91 -17.11 -5.01
N THR A 44 5.54 -15.93 -4.51
CA THR A 44 4.42 -15.68 -3.62
C THR A 44 4.58 -16.19 -2.17
N SER A 45 5.71 -16.78 -1.81
CA SER A 45 5.82 -17.53 -0.55
C SER A 45 5.95 -16.66 0.70
N GLY A 46 6.16 -15.34 0.55
CA GLY A 46 6.19 -14.43 1.69
C GLY A 46 4.80 -14.00 2.12
N THR A 47 4.40 -12.79 1.74
CA THR A 47 3.10 -12.22 2.11
C THR A 47 2.02 -12.45 1.04
N THR A 48 2.38 -12.48 -0.22
CA THR A 48 1.40 -12.48 -1.32
C THR A 48 0.38 -13.61 -1.23
N TRP A 49 0.82 -14.84 -0.92
CA TRP A 49 -0.06 -16.00 -0.99
C TRP A 49 -1.25 -15.92 -0.04
N HIS A 50 -1.09 -15.21 1.09
CA HIS A 50 -2.15 -15.16 2.10
C HIS A 50 -2.93 -13.86 2.14
N ALA A 51 -2.68 -12.95 1.21
CA ALA A 51 -3.43 -11.70 1.16
C ALA A 51 -4.92 -11.97 0.93
N ALA A 52 -5.77 -11.07 1.42
CA ALA A 52 -7.21 -11.26 1.28
C ALA A 52 -7.72 -11.11 -0.15
N GLY A 53 -6.99 -10.36 -0.99
CA GLY A 53 -7.34 -10.24 -2.40
C GLY A 53 -8.43 -9.25 -2.70
N LEU A 54 -8.56 -8.21 -1.89
CA LEU A 54 -9.56 -7.17 -2.13
C LEU A 54 -9.03 -6.16 -3.16
N ILE A 55 -9.90 -5.78 -4.10
CA ILE A 55 -9.56 -4.81 -5.15
C ILE A 55 -10.49 -3.61 -4.98
N GLY A 56 -10.05 -2.63 -4.20
CA GLY A 56 -10.76 -1.38 -4.01
C GLY A 56 -10.02 -0.23 -4.69
N GLN A 57 -10.64 0.38 -5.69
CA GLN A 57 -9.96 1.33 -6.57
C GLN A 57 -9.78 2.71 -5.95
N LEU A 58 -10.71 3.14 -5.12
CA LEU A 58 -10.64 4.49 -4.56
C LEU A 58 -9.58 4.59 -3.47
N ARG A 59 -8.64 5.51 -3.65
CA ARG A 59 -7.61 5.81 -2.66
C ARG A 59 -7.75 7.26 -2.20
N ALA A 60 -6.86 7.66 -1.29
CA ALA A 60 -6.95 8.98 -0.67
C ALA A 60 -6.68 10.15 -1.63
N SER A 61 -5.96 9.89 -2.72
CA SER A 61 -5.64 10.93 -3.69
C SER A 61 -5.90 10.45 -5.11
N GLN A 62 -5.91 11.40 -6.04
CA GLN A 62 -6.13 11.08 -7.44
C GLN A 62 -5.03 10.18 -8.00
N ASN A 63 -3.79 10.47 -7.68
CA ASN A 63 -2.68 9.69 -8.25
C ASN A 63 -2.63 8.28 -7.69
N MET A 64 -2.92 8.12 -6.39
CA MET A 64 -3.01 6.77 -5.82
C MET A 64 -4.20 6.01 -6.40
N THR A 65 -5.31 6.70 -6.66
CA THR A 65 -6.47 6.10 -7.31
C THR A 65 -6.15 5.68 -8.74
N ARG A 66 -5.38 6.49 -9.48
CA ARG A 66 -4.93 6.12 -10.83
C ARG A 66 -4.15 4.80 -10.81
N LEU A 67 -3.26 4.63 -9.83
CA LEU A 67 -2.48 3.39 -9.73
C LEU A 67 -3.38 2.20 -9.38
N ALA A 68 -4.29 2.37 -8.44
CA ALA A 68 -5.20 1.29 -8.06
C ALA A 68 -6.15 0.91 -9.19
N LYS A 69 -6.67 1.90 -9.91
CA LYS A 69 -7.52 1.65 -11.08
C LYS A 69 -6.74 0.94 -12.17
N TYR A 70 -5.52 1.34 -12.42
CA TYR A 70 -4.65 0.64 -13.38
C TYR A 70 -4.50 -0.84 -12.99
N SER A 71 -4.27 -1.11 -11.70
CA SER A 71 -4.16 -2.49 -11.23
C SER A 71 -5.43 -3.28 -11.53
N ALA A 72 -6.59 -2.71 -11.20
CA ALA A 72 -7.87 -3.41 -11.42
C ALA A 72 -8.07 -3.72 -12.89
N ASP A 73 -7.81 -2.73 -13.76
CA ASP A 73 -7.96 -2.92 -15.20
C ASP A 73 -6.99 -3.98 -15.74
N LEU A 74 -5.75 -3.96 -15.27
CA LEU A 74 -4.75 -4.96 -15.68
C LEU A 74 -5.17 -6.37 -15.27
N TYR A 75 -5.61 -6.52 -14.01
CA TYR A 75 -5.92 -7.84 -13.48
C TYR A 75 -7.09 -8.50 -14.21
N VAL A 76 -8.04 -7.69 -14.70
CA VAL A 76 -9.13 -8.20 -15.52
C VAL A 76 -8.60 -8.84 -16.81
N LYS A 77 -7.50 -8.32 -17.36
CA LYS A 77 -6.96 -8.76 -18.65
C LYS A 77 -5.96 -9.92 -18.53
N LEU A 78 -5.38 -10.15 -17.35
CA LEU A 78 -4.25 -11.06 -17.21
C LEU A 78 -4.59 -12.51 -17.55
N GLU A 79 -5.78 -12.98 -17.24
CA GLU A 79 -6.15 -14.38 -17.53
C GLU A 79 -6.13 -14.63 -19.04
N ALA A 80 -6.75 -13.74 -19.81
CA ALA A 80 -6.74 -13.87 -21.27
C ALA A 80 -5.33 -13.78 -21.83
N GLU A 81 -4.51 -12.91 -21.27
CA GLU A 81 -3.14 -12.68 -21.75
C GLU A 81 -2.22 -13.86 -21.43
N THR A 82 -2.33 -14.48 -20.28
CA THR A 82 -1.36 -15.46 -19.80
C THR A 82 -1.90 -16.88 -19.67
N GLY A 83 -3.21 -17.06 -19.68
CA GLY A 83 -3.84 -18.36 -19.46
C GLY A 83 -3.95 -18.77 -18.00
N ILE A 84 -3.48 -17.96 -17.07
CA ILE A 84 -3.57 -18.28 -15.64
C ILE A 84 -4.86 -17.67 -15.08
N GLY A 85 -5.69 -18.50 -14.45
CA GLY A 85 -6.92 -18.04 -13.82
C GLY A 85 -6.61 -17.20 -12.60
N THR A 86 -6.95 -15.90 -12.66
CA THR A 86 -6.61 -14.96 -11.61
C THR A 86 -7.66 -14.86 -10.50
N GLY A 87 -8.84 -15.45 -10.74
CA GLY A 87 -9.95 -15.27 -9.80
C GLY A 87 -10.48 -13.84 -9.75
N MET A 88 -10.06 -12.99 -10.67
CA MET A 88 -10.52 -11.59 -10.67
C MET A 88 -12.00 -11.54 -10.98
N ARG A 89 -12.76 -10.94 -10.08
CA ARG A 89 -14.21 -10.86 -10.17
C ARG A 89 -14.65 -9.47 -9.71
N GLN A 90 -15.30 -8.73 -10.59
CA GLN A 90 -15.80 -7.40 -10.25
C GLN A 90 -17.19 -7.52 -9.61
N CYS A 91 -17.21 -8.03 -8.40
CA CYS A 91 -18.43 -8.25 -7.61
C CYS A 91 -18.90 -6.95 -6.92
N GLY A 92 -18.14 -5.89 -7.03
CA GLY A 92 -18.42 -4.64 -6.34
C GLY A 92 -17.90 -4.60 -4.92
N SER A 93 -17.90 -3.40 -4.36
CA SER A 93 -17.66 -3.22 -2.93
C SER A 93 -18.71 -2.27 -2.36
N MET A 94 -18.97 -2.42 -1.07
CA MET A 94 -19.93 -1.58 -0.36
C MET A 94 -19.30 -1.17 0.95
N THR A 95 -19.43 0.12 1.28
CA THR A 95 -18.98 0.64 2.58
C THR A 95 -20.20 1.22 3.29
N VAL A 96 -20.38 0.84 4.55
CA VAL A 96 -21.53 1.32 5.34
C VAL A 96 -21.05 2.18 6.48
N ALA A 97 -21.86 3.16 6.84
CA ALA A 97 -21.62 4.08 7.95
C ALA A 97 -22.60 3.80 9.06
N LEU A 98 -22.10 3.75 10.30
CA LEU A 98 -22.93 3.52 11.48
C LEU A 98 -23.12 4.78 12.32
N THR A 99 -22.39 5.85 11.98
CA THR A 99 -22.49 7.14 12.70
C THR A 99 -22.69 8.24 11.67
N GLU A 100 -23.14 9.40 12.15
CA GLU A 100 -23.29 10.56 11.27
C GLU A 100 -21.95 11.04 10.73
N GLU A 101 -20.91 11.00 11.57
CA GLU A 101 -19.57 11.41 11.16
C GLU A 101 -19.03 10.50 10.06
N ARG A 102 -19.26 9.19 10.17
CA ARG A 102 -18.84 8.25 9.13
C ARG A 102 -19.66 8.45 7.85
N LYS A 103 -20.94 8.73 7.99
CA LYS A 103 -21.81 9.04 6.84
C LYS A 103 -21.22 10.21 6.06
N GLU A 104 -20.88 11.29 6.75
CA GLU A 104 -20.27 12.45 6.11
C GLU A 104 -18.98 12.05 5.39
N GLU A 105 -18.16 11.25 6.03
CA GLU A 105 -16.89 10.81 5.44
C GLU A 105 -17.08 9.97 4.19
N ILE A 106 -17.98 8.96 4.23
CA ILE A 106 -18.14 8.12 3.04
C ILE A 106 -18.80 8.86 1.89
N TYR A 107 -19.64 9.85 2.16
CA TYR A 107 -20.21 10.69 1.11
C TYR A 107 -19.13 11.59 0.50
N ARG A 108 -18.20 12.08 1.32
CA ARG A 108 -17.05 12.84 0.81
C ARG A 108 -16.18 11.95 -0.06
N GLN A 109 -15.97 10.70 0.36
CA GLN A 109 -15.23 9.74 -0.46
C GLN A 109 -15.95 9.46 -1.79
N ALA A 110 -17.28 9.39 -1.78
CA ALA A 110 -18.05 9.21 -3.01
C ALA A 110 -17.84 10.39 -3.96
N SER A 111 -17.81 11.61 -3.42
CA SER A 111 -17.54 12.80 -4.24
C SER A 111 -16.13 12.74 -4.84
N LEU A 112 -15.14 12.31 -4.07
CA LEU A 112 -13.77 12.12 -4.59
C LEU A 112 -13.77 11.06 -5.70
N ALA A 113 -14.48 9.96 -5.49
CA ALA A 113 -14.54 8.89 -6.49
C ALA A 113 -15.08 9.43 -7.81
N ARG A 114 -16.14 10.24 -7.76
CA ARG A 114 -16.68 10.87 -8.97
C ARG A 114 -15.66 11.78 -9.64
N ALA A 115 -14.93 12.56 -8.83
CA ALA A 115 -13.89 13.45 -9.36
C ALA A 115 -12.75 12.67 -10.01
N PHE A 116 -12.51 11.45 -9.54
CA PHE A 116 -11.44 10.59 -10.06
C PHE A 116 -11.94 9.60 -11.11
N ASP A 117 -13.18 9.78 -11.60
CA ASP A 117 -13.80 8.94 -12.63
C ASP A 117 -13.97 7.49 -12.19
N ILE A 118 -14.25 7.27 -10.93
CA ILE A 118 -14.59 5.96 -10.38
C ILE A 118 -16.10 5.87 -10.26
N ASP A 119 -16.70 4.79 -10.79
CA ASP A 119 -18.14 4.57 -10.68
C ASP A 119 -18.50 4.34 -9.20
N VAL A 120 -19.37 5.19 -8.69
CA VAL A 120 -19.78 5.12 -7.28
C VAL A 120 -21.24 5.56 -7.16
N ARG A 121 -21.95 4.92 -6.24
CA ARG A 121 -23.35 5.22 -5.98
C ARG A 121 -23.59 5.32 -4.48
N GLU A 122 -24.27 6.39 -4.07
CA GLU A 122 -24.84 6.46 -2.74
C GLU A 122 -26.11 5.63 -2.77
N ILE A 123 -26.26 4.70 -1.84
CA ILE A 123 -27.41 3.78 -1.87
C ILE A 123 -28.18 3.84 -0.55
N THR A 124 -29.46 3.49 -0.62
CA THR A 124 -30.35 3.47 0.54
C THR A 124 -30.17 2.21 1.37
N VAL A 125 -30.68 2.22 2.60
CA VAL A 125 -30.66 1.02 3.45
C VAL A 125 -31.40 -0.13 2.78
N ASP A 126 -32.51 0.14 2.10
CA ASP A 126 -33.23 -0.90 1.38
C ASP A 126 -32.38 -1.49 0.25
N GLU A 127 -31.62 -0.66 -0.44
CA GLU A 127 -30.68 -1.17 -1.46
C GLU A 127 -29.55 -1.99 -0.84
N VAL A 128 -29.09 -1.60 0.36
CA VAL A 128 -28.11 -2.41 1.10
C VAL A 128 -28.68 -3.79 1.39
N LYS A 129 -29.93 -3.86 1.84
CA LYS A 129 -30.58 -5.15 2.12
C LYS A 129 -30.67 -6.01 0.87
N GLY A 130 -30.92 -5.39 -0.28
CA GLY A 130 -30.97 -6.11 -1.54
C GLY A 130 -29.63 -6.68 -1.96
N LEU A 131 -28.55 -5.89 -1.80
CA LEU A 131 -27.22 -6.32 -2.18
C LEU A 131 -26.61 -7.29 -1.17
N TYR A 132 -27.01 -7.19 0.11
CA TYR A 132 -26.39 -7.93 1.18
C TYR A 132 -27.47 -8.42 2.15
N PRO A 133 -28.25 -9.42 1.74
CA PRO A 133 -29.44 -9.82 2.52
C PRO A 133 -29.14 -10.38 3.91
N HIS A 134 -27.91 -10.79 4.17
CA HIS A 134 -27.53 -11.36 5.47
C HIS A 134 -27.15 -10.30 6.49
N LEU A 135 -27.11 -9.03 6.10
CA LEU A 135 -26.56 -7.97 6.93
C LEU A 135 -27.61 -7.42 7.90
N ASN A 136 -27.24 -7.30 9.17
CA ASN A 136 -28.01 -6.53 10.13
C ASN A 136 -27.81 -5.04 9.83
N THR A 137 -28.90 -4.39 9.40
CA THR A 137 -28.83 -2.99 8.97
C THR A 137 -29.49 -2.02 9.93
N ALA A 138 -29.86 -2.47 11.14
CA ALA A 138 -30.65 -1.67 12.08
C ALA A 138 -29.97 -0.32 12.42
N ASP A 139 -28.66 -0.32 12.48
CA ASP A 139 -27.89 0.89 12.83
C ASP A 139 -27.20 1.53 11.63
N VAL A 140 -27.43 1.05 10.41
CA VAL A 140 -26.78 1.60 9.20
C VAL A 140 -27.44 2.93 8.85
N LYS A 141 -26.63 3.97 8.77
CA LYS A 141 -27.11 5.31 8.45
C LYS A 141 -26.91 5.69 6.99
N ALA A 142 -25.94 5.07 6.33
CA ALA A 142 -25.63 5.39 4.93
C ALA A 142 -24.74 4.29 4.35
N ALA A 143 -24.71 4.23 3.03
CA ALA A 143 -23.81 3.30 2.34
C ALA A 143 -23.44 3.86 0.98
N VAL A 144 -22.25 3.47 0.51
CA VAL A 144 -21.80 3.73 -0.86
C VAL A 144 -21.42 2.40 -1.51
N HIS A 145 -21.67 2.31 -2.81
CA HIS A 145 -21.44 1.12 -3.60
C HIS A 145 -20.54 1.47 -4.77
N LEU A 146 -19.46 0.72 -4.93
CA LEU A 146 -18.54 0.86 -6.06
C LEU A 146 -18.63 -0.42 -6.89
N PRO A 147 -19.45 -0.44 -7.94
CA PRO A 147 -19.77 -1.69 -8.62
C PRO A 147 -18.59 -2.33 -9.38
N LEU A 148 -17.56 -1.57 -9.72
CA LEU A 148 -16.40 -2.11 -10.45
C LEU A 148 -15.25 -2.53 -9.57
N ASP A 149 -15.37 -2.36 -8.25
CA ASP A 149 -14.44 -2.99 -7.31
C ASP A 149 -14.65 -4.50 -7.30
N GLY A 150 -13.72 -5.22 -6.68
CA GLY A 150 -13.87 -6.66 -6.66
C GLY A 150 -12.88 -7.40 -5.80
N GLN A 151 -12.58 -8.60 -6.23
CA GLN A 151 -11.67 -9.50 -5.52
C GLN A 151 -10.92 -10.36 -6.53
N CYS A 152 -9.82 -10.95 -6.05
CA CYS A 152 -9.01 -11.82 -6.90
C CYS A 152 -8.30 -12.87 -6.04
N ASP A 153 -7.60 -13.78 -6.71
CA ASP A 153 -6.69 -14.72 -6.06
C ASP A 153 -5.28 -14.10 -6.10
N PRO A 154 -4.75 -13.63 -4.97
CA PRO A 154 -3.48 -12.91 -4.98
C PRO A 154 -2.30 -13.71 -5.53
N ALA A 155 -2.17 -14.98 -5.15
CA ALA A 155 -1.07 -15.79 -5.64
C ALA A 155 -1.14 -15.93 -7.17
N ASN A 156 -2.34 -16.14 -7.69
CA ASN A 156 -2.50 -16.30 -9.13
C ASN A 156 -2.29 -14.99 -9.89
N ILE A 157 -2.63 -13.85 -9.29
CA ILE A 157 -2.26 -12.56 -9.89
C ILE A 157 -0.73 -12.48 -10.06
N ALA A 158 0.01 -12.80 -9.00
CA ALA A 158 1.47 -12.74 -9.09
C ALA A 158 2.02 -13.74 -10.08
N MET A 159 1.47 -14.96 -10.12
CA MET A 159 1.89 -15.97 -11.07
C MET A 159 1.60 -15.55 -12.51
N ALA A 160 0.45 -14.91 -12.74
CA ALA A 160 0.11 -14.41 -14.07
C ALA A 160 1.07 -13.28 -14.49
N LEU A 161 1.40 -12.38 -13.58
CA LEU A 161 2.38 -11.33 -13.87
C LEU A 161 3.75 -11.94 -14.20
N ALA A 162 4.19 -12.93 -13.44
CA ALA A 162 5.47 -13.59 -13.70
C ALA A 162 5.46 -14.29 -15.07
N LYS A 163 4.37 -14.98 -15.40
CA LYS A 163 4.25 -15.62 -16.70
C LYS A 163 4.28 -14.61 -17.83
N GLY A 164 3.55 -13.50 -17.67
CA GLY A 164 3.57 -12.44 -18.67
C GLY A 164 4.96 -11.83 -18.83
N ALA A 165 5.70 -11.69 -17.74
CA ALA A 165 7.09 -11.23 -17.80
C ALA A 165 7.94 -12.21 -18.62
N ARG A 166 7.82 -13.51 -18.34
CA ARG A 166 8.56 -14.53 -19.10
C ARG A 166 8.19 -14.52 -20.59
N GLN A 167 6.91 -14.36 -20.89
CA GLN A 167 6.45 -14.30 -22.29
C GLN A 167 7.09 -13.15 -23.05
N ASN A 168 7.46 -12.09 -22.34
CA ASN A 168 8.08 -10.91 -22.95
C ASN A 168 9.60 -10.86 -22.73
N GLY A 169 10.21 -11.96 -22.31
CA GLY A 169 11.65 -12.10 -22.32
C GLY A 169 12.35 -12.04 -20.97
N ALA A 170 11.64 -11.78 -19.89
CA ALA A 170 12.27 -11.74 -18.57
C ALA A 170 12.64 -13.16 -18.10
N THR A 171 13.66 -13.24 -17.24
CA THR A 171 14.08 -14.48 -16.60
C THR A 171 13.62 -14.44 -15.15
N VAL A 172 12.83 -15.43 -14.72
CA VAL A 172 12.29 -15.49 -13.36
C VAL A 172 12.78 -16.79 -12.73
N ILE A 173 13.55 -16.67 -11.65
CA ILE A 173 14.26 -17.81 -11.06
C ILE A 173 13.94 -17.90 -9.57
N GLU A 174 13.49 -19.08 -9.14
CA GLU A 174 13.24 -19.39 -7.74
C GLU A 174 14.47 -20.03 -7.10
N ASN A 175 14.52 -20.03 -5.78
CA ASN A 175 15.57 -20.68 -4.97
C ASN A 175 16.95 -20.07 -5.20
N VAL A 176 16.98 -18.76 -5.42
CA VAL A 176 18.23 -17.98 -5.46
C VAL A 176 18.10 -16.84 -4.48
N LYS A 177 18.97 -16.83 -3.48
CA LYS A 177 18.98 -15.77 -2.47
C LYS A 177 19.99 -14.70 -2.87
N VAL A 178 19.56 -13.45 -2.89
CA VAL A 178 20.48 -12.32 -3.00
C VAL A 178 21.02 -12.04 -1.60
N THR A 179 22.33 -12.18 -1.43
CA THR A 179 22.95 -12.01 -0.12
C THR A 179 23.45 -10.58 0.10
N SER A 180 23.75 -9.85 -0.98
CA SER A 180 24.11 -8.44 -0.87
C SER A 180 24.00 -7.77 -2.23
N VAL A 181 23.91 -6.45 -2.21
CA VAL A 181 23.97 -5.64 -3.43
C VAL A 181 25.40 -5.06 -3.51
N LEU A 182 26.05 -5.26 -4.64
CA LEU A 182 27.43 -4.80 -4.87
C LEU A 182 27.41 -3.36 -5.38
N THR A 183 28.29 -2.54 -4.84
CA THR A 183 28.32 -1.10 -5.16
C THR A 183 29.75 -0.64 -5.37
N LYS A 184 29.88 0.46 -6.12
CA LYS A 184 31.15 1.15 -6.28
C LYS A 184 30.87 2.62 -6.56
N ASP A 185 31.52 3.52 -5.79
CA ASP A 185 31.42 4.95 -5.98
C ASP A 185 29.97 5.45 -6.00
N GLY A 186 29.16 4.94 -5.08
CA GLY A 186 27.79 5.41 -4.89
C GLY A 186 26.79 4.87 -5.89
N ARG A 187 27.12 3.80 -6.64
CA ARG A 187 26.19 3.21 -7.57
C ARG A 187 26.23 1.68 -7.54
N VAL A 188 25.12 1.09 -7.92
CA VAL A 188 24.98 -0.36 -8.00
C VAL A 188 25.84 -0.91 -9.13
N THR A 189 26.57 -2.01 -8.85
CA THR A 189 27.36 -2.70 -9.88
C THR A 189 26.94 -4.16 -10.04
N GLY A 190 26.16 -4.71 -9.12
CA GLY A 190 25.72 -6.09 -9.25
C GLY A 190 25.06 -6.60 -7.98
N VAL A 191 24.80 -7.90 -7.97
CA VAL A 191 24.31 -8.61 -6.79
C VAL A 191 25.15 -9.85 -6.52
N ALA A 192 25.35 -10.13 -5.23
CA ALA A 192 25.93 -11.41 -4.79
C ALA A 192 24.80 -12.35 -4.45
N CYS A 193 24.89 -13.58 -4.92
CA CYS A 193 23.81 -14.55 -4.83
C CYS A 193 24.32 -15.88 -4.28
N GLU A 194 23.39 -16.65 -3.74
CA GLU A 194 23.65 -18.01 -3.24
C GLU A 194 22.56 -18.95 -3.73
N GLN A 195 22.96 -20.12 -4.20
CA GLN A 195 22.04 -21.17 -4.61
C GLN A 195 22.67 -22.52 -4.25
N ASN A 196 21.98 -23.32 -3.45
CA ASN A 196 22.45 -24.66 -3.05
C ASN A 196 23.85 -24.63 -2.45
N GLY A 197 24.16 -23.61 -1.68
CA GLY A 197 25.47 -23.47 -1.04
C GLY A 197 26.56 -22.89 -1.92
N GLU A 198 26.29 -22.71 -3.20
CA GLU A 198 27.24 -22.10 -4.11
C GLU A 198 26.98 -20.61 -4.25
N THR A 199 28.04 -19.82 -4.35
CA THR A 199 27.92 -18.36 -4.49
C THR A 199 28.31 -17.94 -5.89
N PHE A 200 27.66 -16.86 -6.36
CA PHE A 200 27.97 -16.28 -7.66
C PHE A 200 27.50 -14.83 -7.67
N THR A 201 27.81 -14.11 -8.72
CA THR A 201 27.39 -12.73 -8.86
C THR A 201 26.69 -12.52 -10.20
N ILE A 202 25.82 -11.52 -10.24
CA ILE A 202 25.23 -11.03 -11.49
C ILE A 202 25.60 -9.54 -11.58
N GLU A 203 26.24 -9.17 -12.66
CA GLU A 203 26.56 -7.77 -12.92
C GLU A 203 25.29 -7.03 -13.36
N THR A 204 25.01 -5.88 -12.74
CA THR A 204 23.85 -5.07 -13.13
C THR A 204 24.05 -3.65 -12.62
N GLU A 205 23.46 -2.68 -13.32
CA GLU A 205 23.44 -1.29 -12.87
C GLU A 205 22.14 -0.93 -12.16
N ASN A 206 21.15 -1.82 -12.16
CA ASN A 206 19.84 -1.55 -11.54
C ASN A 206 19.41 -2.73 -10.70
N VAL A 207 19.11 -2.48 -9.44
CA VAL A 207 18.40 -3.46 -8.62
C VAL A 207 17.07 -2.88 -8.17
N VAL A 208 16.08 -3.74 -7.99
CA VAL A 208 14.81 -3.36 -7.38
C VAL A 208 14.63 -4.18 -6.12
N ASN A 209 14.58 -3.49 -4.98
CA ASN A 209 14.27 -4.12 -3.70
C ASN A 209 12.76 -4.25 -3.59
N ALA A 210 12.25 -5.43 -3.93
CA ALA A 210 10.85 -5.79 -3.79
C ALA A 210 10.74 -6.97 -2.84
N ALA A 211 11.56 -6.97 -1.80
CA ALA A 211 11.77 -8.11 -0.91
C ALA A 211 10.77 -8.17 0.24
N GLY A 212 9.69 -7.37 0.17
CA GLY A 212 8.63 -7.43 1.16
C GLY A 212 9.13 -7.15 2.56
N MET A 213 8.75 -8.00 3.50
CA MET A 213 9.15 -7.76 4.89
C MET A 213 10.64 -7.99 5.15
N TRP A 214 11.39 -8.56 4.19
CA TRP A 214 12.86 -8.64 4.26
C TRP A 214 13.53 -7.39 3.69
N GLY A 215 12.76 -6.44 3.15
CA GLY A 215 13.29 -5.29 2.42
C GLY A 215 14.14 -4.37 3.27
N ARG A 216 13.77 -4.16 4.55
CA ARG A 216 14.57 -3.28 5.43
C ARG A 216 15.96 -3.86 5.66
N THR A 217 16.04 -5.15 5.94
CA THR A 217 17.33 -5.80 6.16
C THR A 217 18.23 -5.70 4.92
N LEU A 218 17.66 -5.95 3.75
CA LEU A 218 18.40 -5.83 2.50
C LEU A 218 18.87 -4.39 2.27
N ALA A 219 18.01 -3.41 2.52
CA ALA A 219 18.35 -2.00 2.33
C ALA A 219 19.43 -1.56 3.32
N ASP A 220 19.35 -2.02 4.57
CA ASP A 220 20.34 -1.66 5.58
C ASP A 220 21.75 -2.11 5.18
N MET A 221 21.87 -3.25 4.52
CA MET A 221 23.17 -3.74 4.05
C MET A 221 23.83 -2.78 3.05
N SER A 222 23.03 -2.00 2.35
CA SER A 222 23.51 -1.05 1.32
C SER A 222 23.50 0.39 1.79
N GLY A 223 23.18 0.65 3.06
CA GLY A 223 23.09 2.01 3.56
C GLY A 223 21.89 2.80 3.06
N VAL A 224 20.86 2.09 2.58
CA VAL A 224 19.63 2.73 2.10
C VAL A 224 18.61 2.77 3.24
N THR A 225 17.98 3.92 3.43
CA THR A 225 16.94 4.07 4.45
C THR A 225 15.60 3.57 3.92
N LEU A 226 15.14 2.45 4.48
CA LEU A 226 13.85 1.86 4.12
C LEU A 226 13.15 1.45 5.40
N PRO A 227 12.38 2.36 6.00
CA PRO A 227 11.79 2.10 7.32
C PRO A 227 10.55 1.24 7.22
N LEU A 228 10.76 -0.06 7.33
CA LEU A 228 9.70 -1.07 7.28
C LEU A 228 9.70 -1.89 8.55
N HIS A 229 8.53 -2.37 8.95
CA HIS A 229 8.46 -3.37 9.99
C HIS A 229 7.23 -4.24 9.78
N ALA A 230 7.35 -5.52 10.10
CA ALA A 230 6.23 -6.45 9.96
C ALA A 230 5.33 -6.41 11.18
N CYS A 231 4.05 -6.61 10.95
CA CYS A 231 3.06 -6.84 12.00
C CYS A 231 2.25 -8.09 11.66
N GLU A 232 1.76 -8.74 12.71
CA GLU A 232 0.76 -9.79 12.56
C GLU A 232 -0.53 -9.19 12.01
N HIS A 233 -1.19 -9.93 11.14
CA HIS A 233 -2.46 -9.49 10.56
C HIS A 233 -3.36 -10.70 10.42
N PHE A 234 -4.64 -10.54 10.80
CA PHE A 234 -5.53 -11.66 11.05
C PHE A 234 -6.76 -11.63 10.16
N TYR A 235 -7.21 -12.82 9.74
CA TYR A 235 -8.57 -13.00 9.25
C TYR A 235 -9.02 -14.44 9.52
N ILE A 236 -10.32 -14.65 9.48
CA ILE A 236 -10.87 -16.00 9.52
C ILE A 236 -11.63 -16.29 8.23
N VAL A 237 -11.72 -17.59 7.90
CA VAL A 237 -12.57 -18.07 6.80
C VAL A 237 -13.50 -19.11 7.41
N THR A 238 -14.80 -18.95 7.15
CA THR A 238 -15.80 -19.87 7.69
C THR A 238 -15.83 -21.18 6.92
N GLU A 239 -16.44 -22.19 7.51
CA GLU A 239 -16.92 -23.35 6.75
C GLU A 239 -17.95 -22.88 5.73
N PRO A 240 -18.24 -23.68 4.68
CA PRO A 240 -19.29 -23.29 3.73
C PRO A 240 -20.61 -23.00 4.43
N ILE A 241 -21.26 -21.92 4.02
CA ILE A 241 -22.51 -21.46 4.62
C ILE A 241 -23.65 -21.80 3.63
N PRO A 242 -24.62 -22.63 4.02
CA PRO A 242 -25.68 -22.99 3.09
C PRO A 242 -26.46 -21.76 2.60
N ASN A 243 -26.73 -21.73 1.30
CA ASN A 243 -27.52 -20.68 0.66
C ASN A 243 -26.93 -19.30 0.76
N LEU A 244 -25.61 -19.20 0.92
CA LEU A 244 -24.93 -17.91 0.92
C LEU A 244 -24.99 -17.31 -0.48
N ALA A 245 -25.50 -16.09 -0.59
CA ALA A 245 -25.55 -15.38 -1.85
C ALA A 245 -24.14 -14.96 -2.28
N ARG A 246 -23.96 -14.73 -3.57
CA ARG A 246 -22.76 -14.01 -4.04
C ARG A 246 -22.89 -12.56 -3.60
N LEU A 247 -21.85 -12.06 -2.96
CA LEU A 247 -21.90 -10.78 -2.26
C LEU A 247 -20.78 -9.86 -2.73
N PRO A 248 -21.04 -8.55 -2.76
CA PRO A 248 -19.92 -7.61 -2.92
C PRO A 248 -19.00 -7.67 -1.69
N VAL A 249 -17.78 -7.17 -1.85
CA VAL A 249 -16.92 -6.94 -0.70
C VAL A 249 -17.61 -5.91 0.20
N LEU A 250 -17.62 -6.17 1.50
CA LEU A 250 -18.24 -5.25 2.47
C LEU A 250 -17.18 -4.69 3.39
N ARG A 251 -17.22 -3.38 3.61
CA ARG A 251 -16.38 -2.72 4.60
C ARG A 251 -17.27 -2.02 5.62
N VAL A 252 -16.96 -2.23 6.90
CA VAL A 252 -17.65 -1.57 8.01
C VAL A 252 -16.58 -0.83 8.82
N PRO A 253 -16.18 0.38 8.38
CA PRO A 253 -15.06 1.07 9.03
C PRO A 253 -15.29 1.36 10.51
N ASP A 254 -16.52 1.64 10.91
CA ASP A 254 -16.81 1.92 12.32
C ASP A 254 -16.56 0.71 13.23
N GLU A 255 -16.50 -0.49 12.65
CA GLU A 255 -16.16 -1.73 13.38
C GLU A 255 -14.78 -2.25 13.00
N CYS A 256 -14.05 -1.54 12.15
CA CYS A 256 -12.73 -1.91 11.65
C CYS A 256 -12.72 -3.25 10.93
N THR A 257 -13.83 -3.65 10.29
CA THR A 257 -13.97 -4.97 9.67
C THR A 257 -14.20 -4.89 8.17
N TYR A 258 -13.83 -5.99 7.51
CA TYR A 258 -14.19 -6.21 6.11
C TYR A 258 -14.60 -7.66 5.92
N TYR A 259 -15.41 -7.89 4.90
CA TYR A 259 -16.01 -9.19 4.63
C TYR A 259 -15.93 -9.48 3.14
N LYS A 260 -15.56 -10.71 2.81
CA LYS A 260 -15.45 -11.16 1.42
C LYS A 260 -16.09 -12.54 1.30
N GLU A 261 -17.05 -12.67 0.39
CA GLU A 261 -17.64 -13.98 0.07
C GLU A 261 -16.81 -14.62 -1.05
N ASP A 262 -16.50 -15.89 -0.88
CA ASP A 262 -15.77 -16.63 -1.92
C ASP A 262 -16.11 -18.10 -1.80
N ALA A 263 -16.68 -18.65 -2.86
CA ALA A 263 -17.01 -20.06 -2.96
C ALA A 263 -17.93 -20.55 -1.81
N GLY A 264 -18.87 -19.71 -1.41
CA GLY A 264 -19.84 -20.07 -0.37
C GLY A 264 -19.32 -19.94 1.05
N LYS A 265 -18.15 -19.36 1.24
CA LYS A 265 -17.54 -19.11 2.54
C LYS A 265 -17.40 -17.62 2.76
N MET A 266 -17.34 -17.20 4.04
CA MET A 266 -17.06 -15.81 4.36
C MET A 266 -15.64 -15.69 4.90
N LEU A 267 -14.88 -14.78 4.32
CA LEU A 267 -13.63 -14.31 4.90
C LEU A 267 -13.94 -13.03 5.69
N ILE A 268 -13.51 -13.00 6.94
CA ILE A 268 -13.76 -11.88 7.86
C ILE A 268 -12.41 -11.40 8.35
N GLY A 269 -12.08 -10.15 8.05
CA GLY A 269 -10.82 -9.56 8.47
C GLY A 269 -11.02 -8.24 9.18
N ALA A 270 -9.92 -7.68 9.62
CA ALA A 270 -9.96 -6.45 10.36
C ALA A 270 -8.78 -5.56 10.02
N PHE A 271 -8.98 -4.26 10.25
CA PHE A 271 -7.88 -3.29 10.30
C PHE A 271 -7.72 -2.91 11.76
N GLU A 272 -6.93 -3.69 12.49
CA GLU A 272 -6.79 -3.55 13.94
C GLU A 272 -6.31 -2.15 14.30
N LEU A 273 -6.93 -1.56 15.33
CA LEU A 273 -6.48 -0.26 15.83
C LEU A 273 -5.08 -0.33 16.41
N LYS A 274 -4.71 -1.49 16.92
CA LYS A 274 -3.37 -1.71 17.44
C LYS A 274 -2.86 -3.07 16.98
N ALA A 275 -2.04 -3.06 15.94
CA ALA A 275 -1.43 -4.27 15.41
C ALA A 275 -0.28 -4.73 16.28
N LYS A 276 0.11 -6.00 16.13
CA LYS A 276 1.19 -6.61 16.91
C LYS A 276 2.46 -6.66 16.06
N PRO A 277 3.50 -5.87 16.38
CA PRO A 277 4.76 -5.96 15.64
C PRO A 277 5.38 -7.35 15.76
N TRP A 278 6.02 -7.79 14.69
CA TRP A 278 6.60 -9.13 14.60
C TRP A 278 7.93 -9.08 13.86
N GLY A 279 8.89 -9.88 14.30
CA GLY A 279 10.11 -10.07 13.54
C GLY A 279 11.15 -8.96 13.65
N MET A 280 11.11 -8.16 14.73
CA MET A 280 12.07 -7.07 14.90
C MET A 280 13.51 -7.57 14.92
N ASP A 281 13.74 -8.75 15.49
CA ASP A 281 15.10 -9.32 15.62
C ASP A 281 15.46 -10.23 14.46
N GLY A 282 14.64 -10.27 13.42
CA GLY A 282 14.91 -11.04 12.22
C GLY A 282 13.80 -12.04 11.91
N ILE A 283 13.77 -12.47 10.67
CA ILE A 283 12.78 -13.43 10.17
C ILE A 283 13.55 -14.69 9.78
N SER A 284 13.05 -15.85 10.22
CA SER A 284 13.72 -17.13 9.95
C SER A 284 13.96 -17.33 8.45
N GLU A 285 15.14 -17.84 8.11
CA GLU A 285 15.48 -18.20 6.73
C GLU A 285 14.52 -19.24 6.16
N ASP A 286 13.90 -20.06 7.01
CA ASP A 286 12.99 -21.11 6.58
C ASP A 286 11.56 -20.62 6.36
N PHE A 287 11.28 -19.34 6.62
CA PHE A 287 9.91 -18.79 6.50
C PHE A 287 9.48 -18.81 5.03
N CYS A 288 8.48 -19.65 4.71
CA CYS A 288 8.07 -19.91 3.34
C CYS A 288 6.66 -20.53 3.36
N PHE A 289 5.69 -19.83 2.80
CA PHE A 289 4.27 -20.22 2.89
C PHE A 289 3.86 -20.50 4.34
N ASP A 290 4.32 -19.68 5.23
CA ASP A 290 4.12 -19.87 6.67
C ASP A 290 3.10 -18.90 7.22
N GLN A 291 2.56 -19.27 8.38
CA GLN A 291 1.70 -18.39 9.14
C GLN A 291 2.15 -18.38 10.60
N LEU A 292 1.64 -17.44 11.36
CA LEU A 292 1.97 -17.26 12.75
C LEU A 292 0.93 -17.95 13.63
N PRO A 293 1.22 -18.14 14.92
CA PRO A 293 0.23 -18.79 15.80
C PRO A 293 -1.09 -18.04 15.88
N GLU A 294 -2.16 -18.77 16.05
CA GLU A 294 -3.49 -18.20 16.24
C GLU A 294 -3.54 -17.35 17.50
N ASP A 295 -4.30 -16.27 17.44
CA ASP A 295 -4.51 -15.40 18.59
C ASP A 295 -5.99 -15.05 18.70
N PHE A 296 -6.76 -15.98 19.27
CA PHE A 296 -8.20 -15.79 19.40
C PHE A 296 -8.55 -14.62 20.30
N ASP A 297 -7.76 -14.38 21.35
CA ASP A 297 -8.03 -13.26 22.24
C ASP A 297 -7.95 -11.93 21.51
N HIS A 298 -6.96 -11.79 20.63
CA HIS A 298 -6.81 -10.58 19.82
C HIS A 298 -7.98 -10.41 18.84
N PHE A 299 -8.47 -11.50 18.27
CA PHE A 299 -9.50 -11.46 17.25
C PHE A 299 -10.92 -11.44 17.83
N GLN A 300 -11.10 -11.80 19.10
CA GLN A 300 -12.44 -11.97 19.66
C GLN A 300 -13.35 -10.74 19.53
N PRO A 301 -12.88 -9.50 19.81
CA PRO A 301 -13.78 -8.34 19.62
C PRO A 301 -14.25 -8.19 18.17
N ILE A 302 -13.38 -8.54 17.22
CA ILE A 302 -13.71 -8.48 15.79
C ILE A 302 -14.79 -9.53 15.47
N LEU A 303 -14.63 -10.73 15.99
CA LEU A 303 -15.59 -11.79 15.77
C LEU A 303 -16.95 -11.44 16.38
N GLU A 304 -16.98 -10.86 17.56
CA GLU A 304 -18.22 -10.41 18.19
C GLU A 304 -18.93 -9.38 17.33
N ASN A 305 -18.21 -8.40 16.80
CA ASN A 305 -18.79 -7.43 15.88
C ASN A 305 -19.34 -8.12 14.63
N ALA A 306 -18.59 -9.09 14.09
CA ALA A 306 -19.02 -9.81 12.89
C ALA A 306 -20.31 -10.58 13.12
N ILE A 307 -20.45 -11.27 14.27
CA ILE A 307 -21.65 -12.02 14.60
C ILE A 307 -22.84 -11.07 14.75
N ASN A 308 -22.66 -9.94 15.40
CA ASN A 308 -23.71 -8.93 15.51
C ASN A 308 -24.12 -8.39 14.15
N ARG A 309 -23.14 -8.19 13.27
CA ARG A 309 -23.37 -7.63 11.92
C ARG A 309 -24.05 -8.65 11.00
N MET A 310 -23.67 -9.92 11.12
CA MET A 310 -24.24 -11.01 10.33
C MET A 310 -24.56 -12.17 11.27
N PRO A 311 -25.78 -12.19 11.82
CA PRO A 311 -26.12 -13.22 12.83
C PRO A 311 -25.96 -14.66 12.37
N MET A 312 -26.01 -14.93 11.06
CA MET A 312 -25.78 -16.30 10.56
C MET A 312 -24.38 -16.82 10.93
N LEU A 313 -23.44 -15.93 11.23
CA LEU A 313 -22.08 -16.33 11.58
C LEU A 313 -22.02 -17.03 12.94
N GLU A 314 -23.04 -16.83 13.80
CA GLU A 314 -23.05 -17.45 15.12
C GLU A 314 -22.95 -18.96 15.05
N THR A 315 -23.58 -19.57 14.02
CA THR A 315 -23.56 -21.01 13.84
C THR A 315 -22.60 -21.49 12.76
N ALA A 316 -21.94 -20.58 12.08
CA ALA A 316 -20.96 -20.96 11.07
C ALA A 316 -19.68 -21.44 11.76
N GLY A 317 -19.16 -22.58 11.33
CA GLY A 317 -17.88 -23.05 11.82
C GLY A 317 -16.73 -22.24 11.24
N ILE A 318 -15.60 -22.26 11.91
CA ILE A 318 -14.38 -21.63 11.39
C ILE A 318 -13.55 -22.70 10.67
N HIS A 319 -13.33 -22.51 9.38
CA HIS A 319 -12.48 -23.38 8.58
C HIS A 319 -11.01 -23.04 8.79
N THR A 320 -10.69 -21.74 8.77
CA THR A 320 -9.32 -21.27 8.88
C THR A 320 -9.27 -20.07 9.80
N PHE A 321 -8.36 -20.09 10.76
CA PHE A 321 -7.95 -18.88 11.50
C PHE A 321 -6.56 -18.55 11.00
N PHE A 322 -6.43 -17.43 10.32
CA PHE A 322 -5.17 -17.08 9.67
C PHE A 322 -4.50 -15.92 10.40
N ASN A 323 -3.20 -16.06 10.68
CA ASN A 323 -2.37 -14.98 11.18
C ASN A 323 -1.11 -14.97 10.34
N GLY A 324 -0.93 -13.92 9.55
CA GLY A 324 0.24 -13.79 8.69
C GLY A 324 0.93 -12.45 8.85
N PRO A 325 2.24 -12.43 8.68
CA PRO A 325 2.94 -11.15 8.80
C PRO A 325 2.84 -10.36 7.51
N GLU A 326 2.66 -9.06 7.64
CA GLU A 326 2.66 -8.12 6.52
C GLU A 326 3.57 -6.94 6.83
N SER A 327 4.01 -6.24 5.81
CA SER A 327 4.99 -5.17 5.94
C SER A 327 4.33 -3.81 5.97
N PHE A 328 4.68 -3.02 6.96
CA PHE A 328 4.08 -1.70 7.21
C PHE A 328 5.13 -0.61 7.26
N THR A 329 4.69 0.61 7.00
CA THR A 329 5.52 1.81 7.02
C THR A 329 5.05 2.73 8.14
N PRO A 330 5.89 3.68 8.56
CA PRO A 330 5.48 4.59 9.65
C PRO A 330 4.35 5.54 9.30
N ASP A 331 4.09 5.79 8.01
CA ASP A 331 3.11 6.80 7.57
C ASP A 331 1.97 6.22 6.73
N ASP A 332 1.83 4.91 6.69
CA ASP A 332 0.76 4.23 5.96
C ASP A 332 0.81 4.45 4.45
N ARG A 333 1.98 4.77 3.93
CA ARG A 333 2.21 4.92 2.48
C ARG A 333 3.35 4.02 2.06
N TYR A 334 3.21 3.34 0.93
CA TYR A 334 4.29 2.46 0.49
C TYR A 334 5.48 3.28 -0.05
N TYR A 335 6.57 2.61 -0.36
CA TYR A 335 7.79 3.25 -0.87
C TYR A 335 8.05 2.80 -2.30
N LEU A 336 8.29 3.77 -3.16
CA LEU A 336 8.51 3.54 -4.58
C LEU A 336 9.56 4.52 -5.08
N GLY A 337 10.46 4.07 -5.96
CA GLY A 337 11.40 4.98 -6.62
C GLY A 337 12.85 4.65 -6.35
N GLU A 338 13.72 5.54 -6.82
CA GLU A 338 15.16 5.37 -6.66
C GLU A 338 15.64 5.95 -5.33
N ALA A 339 16.38 5.13 -4.58
CA ALA A 339 16.90 5.54 -3.28
C ALA A 339 17.92 6.69 -3.47
N PRO A 340 17.82 7.75 -2.66
CA PRO A 340 18.77 8.86 -2.83
C PRO A 340 20.19 8.52 -2.42
N GLU A 341 20.39 7.49 -1.62
CA GLU A 341 21.70 7.11 -1.12
C GLU A 341 22.56 6.38 -2.16
N LEU A 342 21.93 5.77 -3.19
CA LEU A 342 22.64 4.82 -4.04
C LEU A 342 22.02 4.80 -5.44
N LYS A 343 22.78 5.25 -6.42
CA LYS A 343 22.32 5.27 -7.81
C LYS A 343 22.09 3.86 -8.31
N GLY A 344 20.95 3.63 -8.94
CA GLY A 344 20.56 2.33 -9.47
C GLY A 344 19.88 1.41 -8.46
N TYR A 345 19.64 1.88 -7.26
CA TYR A 345 18.94 1.11 -6.23
C TYR A 345 17.50 1.60 -6.15
N TRP A 346 16.59 0.74 -6.61
CA TRP A 346 15.17 1.07 -6.69
C TRP A 346 14.41 0.30 -5.61
N VAL A 347 13.27 0.83 -5.20
CA VAL A 347 12.49 0.27 -4.09
C VAL A 347 11.02 0.14 -4.51
N ALA A 348 10.40 -0.97 -4.16
CA ALA A 348 8.96 -1.18 -4.27
C ALA A 348 8.55 -2.05 -3.07
N ALA A 349 8.11 -1.41 -1.97
CA ALA A 349 7.94 -2.14 -0.71
C ALA A 349 7.03 -1.40 0.26
N GLY A 350 6.56 -2.12 1.29
CA GLY A 350 5.85 -1.51 2.40
C GLY A 350 4.40 -1.20 2.12
N TYR A 351 3.65 -2.15 1.59
CA TYR A 351 2.33 -1.87 1.03
C TYR A 351 1.19 -1.78 2.05
N ASN A 352 1.45 -1.97 3.33
CA ASN A 352 0.47 -1.68 4.38
C ASN A 352 -0.86 -2.39 4.15
N SER A 353 -0.81 -3.67 3.79
CA SER A 353 -1.98 -4.52 3.55
C SER A 353 -2.80 -4.16 2.31
N ILE A 354 -2.28 -3.27 1.44
CA ILE A 354 -2.95 -2.95 0.16
C ILE A 354 -2.07 -3.34 -1.03
N GLY A 355 -1.17 -4.30 -0.84
CA GLY A 355 -0.21 -4.66 -1.89
C GLY A 355 -0.84 -5.21 -3.16
N ILE A 356 -1.92 -5.96 -3.03
CA ILE A 356 -2.52 -6.58 -4.23
C ILE A 356 -3.11 -5.51 -5.13
N VAL A 357 -3.90 -4.59 -4.60
CA VAL A 357 -4.50 -3.54 -5.43
C VAL A 357 -3.47 -2.50 -5.87
N SER A 358 -2.38 -2.36 -5.11
CA SER A 358 -1.38 -1.34 -5.42
C SER A 358 -0.34 -1.81 -6.43
N SER A 359 0.02 -3.10 -6.41
CA SER A 359 1.23 -3.55 -7.09
C SER A 359 1.18 -3.47 -8.60
N GLY A 360 0.01 -3.67 -9.21
CA GLY A 360 -0.09 -3.52 -10.67
C GLY A 360 0.31 -2.13 -11.12
N GLY A 361 -0.31 -1.12 -10.51
CA GLY A 361 0.00 0.27 -10.84
C GLY A 361 1.39 0.69 -10.40
N ALA A 362 1.81 0.26 -9.20
CA ALA A 362 3.14 0.61 -8.70
C ALA A 362 4.22 0.02 -9.58
N GLY A 363 4.04 -1.21 -10.05
CA GLY A 363 5.03 -1.82 -10.95
C GLY A 363 5.10 -1.09 -12.29
N MET A 364 3.93 -0.69 -12.82
CA MET A 364 3.89 0.11 -14.04
C MET A 364 4.64 1.43 -13.84
N ALA A 365 4.34 2.13 -12.76
CA ALA A 365 4.94 3.43 -12.50
C ALA A 365 6.45 3.32 -12.29
N LEU A 366 6.90 2.31 -11.53
CA LEU A 366 8.34 2.14 -11.31
C LEU A 366 9.07 1.77 -12.59
N ALA A 367 8.48 0.88 -13.42
CA ALA A 367 9.10 0.49 -14.68
C ALA A 367 9.24 1.71 -15.61
N GLN A 368 8.20 2.52 -15.71
CA GLN A 368 8.29 3.74 -16.52
C GLN A 368 9.32 4.72 -15.96
N TRP A 369 9.38 4.85 -14.63
CA TRP A 369 10.38 5.71 -13.99
C TRP A 369 11.79 5.24 -14.32
N MET A 370 12.04 3.93 -14.22
CA MET A 370 13.35 3.37 -14.56
C MET A 370 13.68 3.58 -16.04
N ASN A 371 12.70 3.43 -16.91
CA ASN A 371 12.89 3.55 -18.35
C ASN A 371 13.09 4.99 -18.79
N ASP A 372 12.35 5.93 -18.21
CA ASP A 372 12.30 7.31 -18.67
C ASP A 372 13.16 8.26 -17.83
N GLY A 373 13.63 7.84 -16.67
CA GLY A 373 14.39 8.68 -15.76
C GLY A 373 13.55 9.55 -14.85
N GLU A 374 12.23 9.49 -14.98
CA GLU A 374 11.31 10.28 -14.14
C GLU A 374 9.99 9.50 -14.01
N PRO A 375 9.24 9.71 -12.93
CA PRO A 375 7.97 9.02 -12.78
C PRO A 375 6.94 9.49 -13.81
N PRO A 376 5.95 8.65 -14.14
CA PRO A 376 4.96 9.02 -15.17
C PRO A 376 4.04 10.16 -14.76
N PHE A 377 3.88 10.39 -13.46
CA PHE A 377 3.13 11.51 -12.90
C PHE A 377 3.61 11.69 -11.45
N ASP A 378 3.04 12.65 -10.76
CA ASP A 378 3.50 12.99 -9.40
C ASP A 378 3.23 11.82 -8.44
N LEU A 379 4.31 11.26 -7.89
CA LEU A 379 4.24 10.15 -6.94
C LEU A 379 4.82 10.54 -5.57
N TRP A 380 4.76 11.83 -5.21
CA TRP A 380 5.38 12.33 -3.98
C TRP A 380 4.95 11.56 -2.74
N GLU A 381 3.69 11.11 -2.72
CA GLU A 381 3.14 10.42 -1.56
C GLU A 381 3.88 9.13 -1.24
N VAL A 382 4.39 8.45 -2.27
CA VAL A 382 5.02 7.14 -2.10
C VAL A 382 6.51 7.16 -2.45
N ASP A 383 7.06 8.31 -2.80
CA ASP A 383 8.47 8.44 -3.18
C ASP A 383 9.36 8.06 -2.01
N ILE A 384 10.32 7.14 -2.28
CA ILE A 384 11.27 6.69 -1.26
C ILE A 384 12.10 7.84 -0.68
N ARG A 385 12.25 8.93 -1.43
CA ARG A 385 13.06 10.07 -0.97
C ARG A 385 12.49 10.75 0.27
N ARG A 386 11.22 10.47 0.63
CA ARG A 386 10.66 11.01 1.87
C ARG A 386 11.14 10.27 3.13
N ALA A 387 11.78 9.13 2.97
CA ALA A 387 12.25 8.33 4.11
C ALA A 387 13.45 9.01 4.78
N GLN A 388 13.44 9.05 6.10
CA GLN A 388 14.49 9.69 6.88
C GLN A 388 15.15 8.70 7.83
N PRO A 389 16.46 8.85 8.08
CA PRO A 389 17.18 7.88 8.92
C PRO A 389 16.59 7.67 10.32
N PHE A 390 16.01 8.70 10.94
CA PHE A 390 15.43 8.55 12.28
C PHE A 390 14.29 7.54 12.29
N GLN A 391 13.63 7.35 11.15
CA GLN A 391 12.48 6.43 11.05
C GLN A 391 12.89 4.97 11.17
N LYS A 392 14.19 4.65 11.10
CA LYS A 392 14.67 3.29 11.33
C LYS A 392 14.86 2.96 12.79
N ASN A 393 14.71 3.91 13.70
CA ASN A 393 14.80 3.65 15.13
C ASN A 393 13.83 2.54 15.51
N ARG A 394 14.32 1.52 16.24
CA ARG A 394 13.55 0.32 16.53
C ARG A 394 12.28 0.64 17.34
N ALA A 395 12.40 1.47 18.38
CA ALA A 395 11.24 1.83 19.17
C ALA A 395 10.22 2.63 18.35
N TYR A 396 10.72 3.58 17.55
CA TYR A 396 9.85 4.37 16.68
C TYR A 396 9.10 3.47 15.69
N LEU A 397 9.81 2.55 15.03
CA LEU A 397 9.16 1.64 14.08
C LEU A 397 8.09 0.80 14.75
N LYS A 398 8.39 0.21 15.92
CA LYS A 398 7.40 -0.64 16.61
C LYS A 398 6.16 0.16 16.97
N ASP A 399 6.35 1.36 17.50
CA ASP A 399 5.21 2.20 17.90
C ASP A 399 4.38 2.62 16.68
N ARG A 400 5.05 3.08 15.62
CA ARG A 400 4.33 3.59 14.47
C ARG A 400 3.59 2.49 13.71
N VAL A 401 4.23 1.35 13.45
CA VAL A 401 3.56 0.30 12.68
C VAL A 401 2.44 -0.36 13.49
N SER A 402 2.52 -0.33 14.83
CA SER A 402 1.42 -0.86 15.63
C SER A 402 0.11 -0.12 15.38
N GLU A 403 0.16 1.18 15.13
CA GLU A 403 -1.06 1.97 14.94
C GLU A 403 -1.38 2.28 13.48
N THR A 404 -0.43 2.09 12.58
CA THR A 404 -0.59 2.50 11.18
C THR A 404 -1.79 1.84 10.52
N LEU A 405 -1.96 0.55 10.72
CA LEU A 405 -3.05 -0.19 10.06
C LEU A 405 -4.42 0.36 10.46
N GLY A 406 -4.60 0.73 11.72
CA GLY A 406 -5.86 1.30 12.20
C GLY A 406 -6.16 2.67 11.64
N LEU A 407 -5.18 3.40 11.22
CA LEU A 407 -5.38 4.72 10.62
C LEU A 407 -6.11 4.68 9.29
N UNK A 408 -5.90 3.76 8.78
CA UNK A 408 -6.54 3.54 7.49
C UNK A 408 -8.04 3.48 7.63
N UNK A 409 -8.50 2.98 8.62
CA UNK A 409 -9.87 2.87 8.88
C UNK A 409 -10.36 4.04 9.73
N UNK A 410 -9.58 4.75 10.04
CA UNK A 410 -9.94 5.84 10.85
C UNK A 410 -10.79 6.77 10.03
N UNK A 411 -11.77 6.84 10.35
CA UNK A 411 -12.79 7.56 9.80
C UNK A 411 -12.57 9.00 9.64
N UNK A 412 -12.21 9.31 10.35
CA UNK A 412 -11.99 10.70 10.41
C UNK A 412 -10.60 11.00 9.99
N UNK A 413 -10.31 10.28 9.45
CA UNK A 413 -9.00 10.34 9.01
C UNK A 413 -8.51 11.68 8.73
N UNK A 414 -9.09 12.20 8.24
CA UNK A 414 -8.67 13.47 7.93
C UNK A 414 -8.93 14.41 9.07
N UNK A 415 -9.89 14.48 9.26
CA UNK A 415 -10.30 15.45 10.16
C UNK A 415 -10.04 15.10 11.62
N UNK A 416 -10.62 14.31 11.89
CA UNK A 416 -10.52 13.94 13.24
C UNK A 416 -9.23 13.28 13.45
N UNK A 417 -9.08 12.72 12.73
CA UNK A 417 -7.85 12.21 12.79
C UNK A 417 -6.85 13.27 12.54
N UNK A 418 -7.37 13.93 11.95
CA UNK A 418 -6.51 14.97 11.75
C UNK A 418 -6.25 15.70 13.04
N UNK A 419 -7.20 15.71 13.50
CA UNK A 419 -7.03 16.25 14.77
C UNK A 419 -6.27 15.31 15.62
N UNK A 420 -6.68 14.45 15.51
CA UNK A 420 -6.06 13.45 16.21
C UNK A 420 -4.94 12.97 15.39
N UNK A 421 -5.23 12.95 14.48
CA UNK A 421 -4.21 12.64 13.62
C UNK A 421 -3.37 13.81 13.34
N UNK A 422 -4.09 14.60 13.31
CA UNK A 422 -3.29 15.71 13.21
C UNK A 422 -2.55 15.90 14.47
N UNK A 423 -3.25 15.60 15.17
CA UNK A 423 -2.63 15.55 16.39
C UNK A 423 -1.79 14.36 16.34
N UNK A 424 -2.26 13.67 15.93
CA UNK A 424 -1.55 12.51 15.76
C UNK A 424 -0.70 12.63 14.56
N UNK A 425 -1.25 13.11 13.85
CA UNK A 425 -0.44 13.38 12.77
C UNK A 425 0.44 14.55 13.04
N UNK A 426 -0.19 15.14 13.51
CA UNK A 426 0.59 16.20 13.92
C UNK A 426 1.42 15.76 15.02
N UNK A 427 0.81 15.11 15.52
CA UNK A 427 1.50 14.46 16.48
C UNK A 427 2.32 13.47 15.81
N UNK A 428 1.82 13.15 15.11
CA UNK A 428 2.55 12.27 14.37
C UNK A 428 3.52 12.98 13.55
N UNK A 429 2.94 13.75 13.21
CA UNK A 429 3.83 14.53 12.55
C UNK A 429 4.66 15.30 13.50
N UNK A 430 3.99 15.54 14.19
CA UNK A 430 4.66 16.18 15.21
C UNK A 430 5.34 15.19 16.00
N UNK A 431 4.72 14.40 16.01
CA UNK A 431 5.28 13.38 16.72
C UNK A 431 6.33 12.79 15.89
N UNK A 432 5.99 12.95 14.99
CA UNK A 432 6.97 12.55 14.23
C UNK A 432 8.07 13.50 14.32
N UNK A 433 7.59 14.32 14.40
CA UNK A 433 8.52 15.26 14.52
C UNK A 433 8.99 15.40 15.92
N UNK A 434 8.21 15.23 16.47
CA UNK A 434 8.49 15.33 17.82
C UNK A 434 9.12 14.08 18.32
N UNK A 435 8.90 13.44 17.84
CA UNK A 435 9.43 12.30 18.26
C UNK A 435 10.83 12.22 17.98
N UNK A 436 10.88 12.97 17.36
CA UNK A 436 12.23 13.10 17.06
C UNK A 436 13.01 13.93 18.00
N SER A 437 12.42 14.58 18.64
CA SER A 437 13.18 15.36 19.62
C SER A 437 13.16 14.62 20.94
N PRO A 438 14.30 14.20 21.42
CA PRO A 438 14.36 13.79 22.84
C PRO A 438 14.00 15.00 23.68
N ALA A 439 13.24 14.73 24.74
CA ALA A 439 12.87 15.80 25.69
C ALA A 439 14.15 16.44 26.20
N GLY A 440 14.45 17.55 25.64
CA GLY A 440 15.57 18.33 26.12
C GLY A 440 15.26 18.88 27.47
N SER A 441 16.19 18.71 28.37
CA SER A 441 16.10 19.37 29.67
C SER A 441 15.98 20.86 29.45
N ALA A 442 14.92 21.44 29.99
CA ALA A 442 14.72 22.89 29.97
C ALA A 442 15.87 23.55 30.73
N PRO A 443 16.47 24.59 30.19
CA PRO A 443 17.48 25.33 30.94
C PRO A 443 16.79 26.11 32.07
N THR A 444 17.25 25.87 33.24
CA THR A 444 16.85 26.70 34.39
C THR A 444 17.57 28.03 34.30
N GLY A 445 16.89 29.03 33.79
CA GLY A 445 17.41 30.39 33.75
C GLY A 445 16.45 31.35 34.42
N SER A 446 16.92 31.98 35.45
CA SER A 446 16.12 32.97 36.18
C SER A 446 15.86 34.22 35.34
N PRO A 447 14.73 34.90 35.55
CA PRO A 447 14.39 36.04 34.71
C PRO A 447 15.23 37.27 35.02
N ARG A 448 15.90 37.81 34.05
CA ARG A 448 16.53 39.15 34.18
C ARG A 448 15.48 40.21 33.86
N LYS A 449 15.39 41.19 34.75
CA LYS A 449 14.53 42.35 34.62
C LYS A 449 14.87 43.18 33.38
N ALA A 450 13.86 43.45 32.59
CA ALA A 450 13.99 44.35 31.45
C ALA A 450 13.92 45.80 31.89
N ARG A 451 14.89 46.58 31.44
CA ARG A 451 14.86 48.06 31.61
C ARG A 451 14.17 48.65 30.38
N SER A 452 13.23 49.53 30.67
CA SER A 452 12.53 50.31 29.66
C SER A 452 13.43 51.46 29.16
N GLY A 453 13.51 51.57 27.86
CA GLY A 453 14.12 52.73 27.23
C GLY A 453 13.30 53.20 26.05
N ASN A 454 12.62 54.29 26.25
CA ASN A 454 11.90 55.01 25.21
C ASN A 454 12.85 55.73 24.30
N THR A 455 12.70 55.60 23.02
CA THR A 455 13.17 56.66 22.11
C THR A 455 12.24 56.67 20.89
N ALA A 456 11.57 57.79 20.76
CA ALA A 456 10.73 58.12 19.63
C ALA A 456 11.56 58.79 18.52
N ILE A 457 11.33 58.41 17.29
CA ILE A 457 11.76 59.23 16.16
C ILE A 457 10.64 59.32 15.12
N ARG A 458 10.39 60.57 14.79
CA ARG A 458 9.35 61.08 13.88
C ARG A 458 9.70 60.78 12.40
N GLY A 459 8.78 60.57 11.65
CA GLY A 459 8.04 61.05 10.51
C GLY A 459 8.75 61.36 9.25
N SER A 460 8.14 61.08 8.21
CA SER A 460 7.65 61.96 7.15
C SER A 460 7.27 61.14 5.95
N GLY A 461 6.12 61.47 5.44
CA GLY A 461 5.49 60.78 4.34
C GLY A 461 5.94 61.33 2.99
N ARG A 462 5.58 60.56 2.00
CA ARG A 462 5.27 61.13 0.66
C ARG A 462 4.40 60.18 -0.15
N THR A 463 3.34 60.77 -0.64
CA THR A 463 2.33 60.23 -1.54
C THR A 463 2.89 60.11 -2.94
N GLY A 464 2.48 59.08 -3.66
CA GLY A 464 2.71 58.99 -5.10
C GLY A 464 1.70 58.03 -5.73
N SER A 465 0.71 58.63 -6.39
CA SER A 465 -0.26 57.93 -7.21
C SER A 465 0.32 57.51 -8.56
N ARG A 466 -0.05 56.37 -9.06
CA ARG A 466 -0.22 56.22 -10.55
C ARG A 466 -0.86 54.89 -10.95
N THR A 467 -1.99 55.04 -11.49
CA THR A 467 -2.71 54.60 -12.72
C THR A 467 -2.60 53.13 -13.14
N ARG A 468 -3.79 52.59 -13.22
CA ARG A 468 -4.20 51.33 -13.85
C ARG A 468 -3.91 51.33 -15.35
N ARG A 469 -3.40 50.21 -15.87
CA ARG A 469 -3.59 49.85 -17.28
C ARG A 469 -4.35 48.54 -17.39
N LYS A 470 -5.43 48.59 -18.12
CA LYS A 470 -6.21 47.42 -18.54
C LYS A 470 -5.55 46.81 -19.78
N SER A 471 -5.36 45.49 -19.77
CA SER A 471 -5.05 44.77 -21.00
C SER A 471 -6.15 43.77 -21.29
N THR A 472 -6.68 43.88 -22.47
CA THR A 472 -7.74 43.02 -23.01
C THR A 472 -7.11 41.83 -23.74
N LEU A 473 -7.68 40.66 -23.51
CA LEU A 473 -7.34 39.42 -24.20
C LEU A 473 -8.25 39.27 -25.44
N PRO A 474 -7.72 38.77 -26.55
CA PRO A 474 -8.62 38.47 -27.69
C PRO A 474 -9.14 37.03 -27.62
N SER A 475 -10.38 36.89 -28.03
CA SER A 475 -11.07 35.60 -28.13
C SER A 475 -10.73 34.95 -29.48
N ALA A 476 -10.39 33.67 -29.41
CA ALA A 476 -10.21 32.86 -30.62
C ALA A 476 -11.37 31.86 -30.74
N THR A 477 -12.11 31.99 -31.82
CA THR A 477 -13.12 31.04 -32.23
C THR A 477 -12.48 30.00 -33.13
N ALA A 478 -12.67 28.73 -32.80
CA ALA A 478 -12.21 27.63 -33.64
C ALA A 478 -13.43 27.01 -34.33
N SER A 479 -13.35 26.87 -35.63
CA SER A 479 -14.37 26.22 -36.43
C SER A 479 -14.06 24.73 -36.58
N VAL A 480 -15.11 23.94 -36.45
CA VAL A 480 -15.10 22.49 -36.66
C VAL A 480 -15.28 22.20 -38.13
N SER A 481 -14.45 21.39 -38.73
CA SER A 481 -14.75 20.77 -40.03
C SER A 481 -14.55 19.26 -39.91
N SER A 482 -15.59 18.57 -40.31
CA SER A 482 -15.71 17.13 -40.35
C SER A 482 -15.04 16.53 -41.59
N THR A 483 -14.32 15.45 -41.40
CA THR A 483 -14.19 14.31 -42.33
C THR A 483 -13.71 13.10 -41.54
#